data_2066a2d79e1c98280ca684ae7a4f9078
#
_entry.id   2066a2d79e1c98280ca684ae7a4f9078
#
_cell.length_a   1.000
_cell.length_b   1.000
_cell.length_c   1.000
_cell.angle_alpha   90.00
_cell.angle_beta   90.00
_cell.angle_gamma   90.00
#
_symmetry.space_group_name_H-M   'P 1'
#
loop_
_entity.id
_entity.type
_entity.pdbx_description
1 polymer ?
#
loop_
_entity_poly.entity_id
_entity_poly.type
_entity_poly.pdbx_seq_one_letter_code
_entity_poly.pdbx_strand_id
1 'polypeptide(L)'
;MQPFTVKEIETAVGGVWQNPQEGLPAVTEVSTDSRKIRQGCLFIPLAGENFDGHRFIDMALDAGAAGCLCARLPETLRPDKFYIQVEDTRLALKALAKAYRERFDIPFVQITGSVGKTTTKEMIAAVLSARYRTLKTPENFNNDIGTPLTLFQLTPEHQAAVIETGMNHFGEIRYLGEMVQPDIAVITNIGDAHIEYLGSRDGILQAKSEIFENLKPGGLAVLNGDDALLDTLELPFQTVRCGRSAHCSVRVTDTQDHGVGGITCDVETENNTYRLEIPAPGEHMIYSASMAVAVGERLGLTEEEIVRGVAAYRPTGSRMRLLRLPGNRILLDDCYNANPQSVAAALEILAKTECDRTVAVLGDMGELGDLTEQAHYNTGALAAMLGVDQVFAIGPKAADIARGVEDSGGRTQHFPTKEEGLEAICGAFAENTVMLVKASHAMHFEWLVDRLGKQFHD
;
A
#
# COMPACT_ATOMS: atom_id res chain seq x y z
N MET A 1 -6.20 -14.33 16.55
CA MET A 1 -5.67 -13.35 17.53
C MET A 1 -5.55 -13.99 18.92
N GLN A 2 -4.83 -13.37 19.89
CA GLN A 2 -4.91 -13.74 21.31
C GLN A 2 -6.32 -13.46 21.83
N PRO A 3 -6.89 -14.33 22.67
CA PRO A 3 -8.25 -14.16 23.14
C PRO A 3 -8.45 -12.88 23.95
N PHE A 4 -9.63 -12.26 23.78
CA PHE A 4 -10.17 -11.22 24.65
C PHE A 4 -11.35 -11.76 25.44
N THR A 5 -11.37 -11.54 26.74
CA THR A 5 -12.60 -11.66 27.53
C THR A 5 -13.54 -10.49 27.23
N VAL A 6 -14.84 -10.67 27.42
CA VAL A 6 -15.83 -9.59 27.23
C VAL A 6 -15.53 -8.38 28.12
N LYS A 7 -15.02 -8.64 29.34
CA LYS A 7 -14.63 -7.57 30.29
C LYS A 7 -13.43 -6.76 29.81
N GLU A 8 -12.44 -7.41 29.20
CA GLU A 8 -11.29 -6.70 28.58
C GLU A 8 -11.75 -5.85 27.41
N ILE A 9 -12.69 -6.35 26.59
CA ILE A 9 -13.26 -5.59 25.49
C ILE A 9 -14.00 -4.36 26.02
N GLU A 10 -14.90 -4.53 26.98
CA GLU A 10 -15.64 -3.43 27.62
C GLU A 10 -14.68 -2.35 28.13
N THR A 11 -13.63 -2.76 28.83
CA THR A 11 -12.62 -1.84 29.38
C THR A 11 -11.86 -1.11 28.27
N ALA A 12 -11.44 -1.83 27.25
CA ALA A 12 -10.65 -1.28 26.14
C ALA A 12 -11.42 -0.22 25.33
N VAL A 13 -12.73 -0.43 25.12
CA VAL A 13 -13.56 0.48 24.32
C VAL A 13 -14.29 1.55 25.14
N GLY A 14 -14.25 1.47 26.48
CA GLY A 14 -14.97 2.38 27.37
C GLY A 14 -16.49 2.28 27.20
N GLY A 15 -17.00 1.13 26.76
CA GLY A 15 -18.42 0.90 26.52
C GLY A 15 -19.18 0.41 27.75
N VAL A 16 -20.45 0.08 27.57
CA VAL A 16 -21.31 -0.49 28.63
C VAL A 16 -21.75 -1.88 28.18
N TRP A 17 -21.33 -2.89 28.91
CA TRP A 17 -21.77 -4.27 28.66
C TRP A 17 -23.21 -4.44 29.11
N GLN A 18 -24.09 -4.62 28.14
CA GLN A 18 -25.50 -4.84 28.36
C GLN A 18 -25.75 -6.30 28.74
N ASN A 19 -26.55 -6.52 29.79
CA ASN A 19 -26.93 -7.85 30.25
C ASN A 19 -25.71 -8.76 30.56
N PRO A 20 -24.81 -8.38 31.52
CA PRO A 20 -23.61 -9.13 31.86
C PRO A 20 -23.92 -10.57 32.31
N GLN A 21 -23.13 -11.52 31.76
CA GLN A 21 -23.27 -12.95 32.06
C GLN A 21 -21.92 -13.55 32.36
N GLU A 22 -21.91 -14.58 33.21
CA GLU A 22 -20.70 -15.36 33.45
C GLU A 22 -20.56 -16.50 32.40
N GLY A 23 -19.31 -16.94 32.19
CA GLY A 23 -19.03 -18.13 31.40
C GLY A 23 -19.07 -17.94 29.90
N LEU A 24 -19.16 -16.70 29.38
CA LEU A 24 -19.07 -16.45 27.94
C LEU A 24 -17.68 -16.79 27.40
N PRO A 25 -17.57 -17.39 26.21
CA PRO A 25 -16.29 -17.71 25.61
C PRO A 25 -15.52 -16.43 25.27
N ALA A 26 -14.20 -16.51 25.36
CA ALA A 26 -13.34 -15.43 24.92
C ALA A 26 -13.41 -15.25 23.39
N VAL A 27 -13.33 -14.01 22.95
CA VAL A 27 -13.30 -13.62 21.53
C VAL A 27 -11.91 -13.86 20.96
N THR A 28 -11.84 -14.56 19.85
CA THR A 28 -10.58 -14.88 19.16
C THR A 28 -10.48 -14.30 17.75
N GLU A 29 -11.52 -13.60 17.28
CA GLU A 29 -11.57 -12.97 15.98
C GLU A 29 -12.48 -11.74 16.03
N VAL A 30 -12.16 -10.70 15.25
CA VAL A 30 -12.96 -9.49 15.08
C VAL A 30 -13.34 -9.36 13.59
N SER A 31 -14.59 -9.05 13.30
CA SER A 31 -15.05 -8.78 11.93
C SER A 31 -15.95 -7.54 11.88
N THR A 32 -15.77 -6.74 10.83
CA THR A 32 -16.67 -5.64 10.46
C THR A 32 -17.60 -6.02 9.28
N ASP A 33 -17.41 -7.23 8.72
CA ASP A 33 -18.19 -7.74 7.59
C ASP A 33 -19.06 -8.93 8.05
N SER A 34 -20.38 -8.75 8.07
CA SER A 34 -21.35 -9.77 8.49
C SER A 34 -21.34 -11.04 7.62
N ARG A 35 -20.77 -10.98 6.40
CA ARG A 35 -20.63 -12.13 5.49
C ARG A 35 -19.41 -13.00 5.82
N LYS A 36 -18.50 -12.50 6.65
CA LYS A 36 -17.22 -13.16 7.02
C LYS A 36 -17.18 -13.57 8.50
N ILE A 37 -18.33 -13.75 9.11
CA ILE A 37 -18.42 -14.18 10.52
C ILE A 37 -18.00 -15.64 10.65
N ARG A 38 -17.20 -15.90 11.67
CA ARG A 38 -16.88 -17.25 12.17
C ARG A 38 -17.37 -17.44 13.58
N GLN A 39 -17.45 -18.70 14.00
CA GLN A 39 -17.88 -19.04 15.36
C GLN A 39 -16.99 -18.36 16.41
N GLY A 40 -17.61 -17.66 17.35
CA GLY A 40 -16.88 -16.96 18.43
C GLY A 40 -16.32 -15.58 18.05
N CYS A 41 -16.60 -15.08 16.85
CA CYS A 41 -16.18 -13.76 16.37
C CYS A 41 -16.90 -12.63 17.11
N LEU A 42 -16.21 -11.52 17.34
CA LEU A 42 -16.83 -10.25 17.72
C LEU A 42 -17.23 -9.51 16.44
N PHE A 43 -18.50 -9.18 16.30
CA PHE A 43 -18.98 -8.34 15.20
C PHE A 43 -18.99 -6.87 15.62
N ILE A 44 -18.41 -6.01 14.76
CA ILE A 44 -18.39 -4.54 14.92
C ILE A 44 -19.09 -3.92 13.72
N PRO A 45 -20.40 -3.60 13.80
CA PRO A 45 -21.12 -2.93 12.73
C PRO A 45 -20.60 -1.51 12.56
N LEU A 46 -20.19 -1.16 11.35
CA LEU A 46 -19.76 0.19 11.01
C LEU A 46 -20.88 0.93 10.29
N ALA A 47 -21.03 2.22 10.58
CA ALA A 47 -21.91 3.12 9.85
C ALA A 47 -21.08 4.01 8.91
N GLY A 48 -21.60 4.25 7.71
CA GLY A 48 -21.10 5.20 6.72
C GLY A 48 -22.24 6.07 6.20
N GLU A 49 -21.97 6.98 5.29
CA GLU A 49 -22.97 7.93 4.77
C GLU A 49 -24.22 7.25 4.18
N ASN A 50 -24.04 6.16 3.44
CA ASN A 50 -25.13 5.45 2.75
C ASN A 50 -25.35 4.02 3.26
N PHE A 51 -24.68 3.62 4.33
CA PHE A 51 -24.67 2.26 4.84
C PHE A 51 -24.67 2.23 6.36
N ASP A 52 -25.51 1.38 6.96
CA ASP A 52 -25.53 1.13 8.38
C ASP A 52 -25.42 -0.37 8.68
N GLY A 53 -24.27 -0.75 9.20
CA GLY A 53 -23.93 -2.13 9.58
C GLY A 53 -24.79 -2.69 10.71
N HIS A 54 -25.42 -1.85 11.55
CA HIS A 54 -26.23 -2.29 12.68
C HIS A 54 -27.44 -3.15 12.24
N ARG A 55 -27.97 -2.93 11.04
CA ARG A 55 -29.03 -3.76 10.46
C ARG A 55 -28.66 -5.23 10.26
N PHE A 56 -27.39 -5.57 10.33
CA PHE A 56 -26.87 -6.92 10.13
C PHE A 56 -26.44 -7.62 11.42
N ILE A 57 -26.72 -7.03 12.59
CA ILE A 57 -26.35 -7.61 13.90
C ILE A 57 -26.95 -9.02 14.03
N ASP A 58 -28.26 -9.16 13.79
CA ASP A 58 -28.94 -10.47 13.92
C ASP A 58 -28.35 -11.51 12.96
N MET A 59 -28.10 -11.12 11.71
CA MET A 59 -27.47 -12.00 10.73
C MET A 59 -26.07 -12.45 11.18
N ALA A 60 -25.26 -11.55 11.76
CA ALA A 60 -23.95 -11.89 12.26
C ALA A 60 -24.01 -12.83 13.46
N LEU A 61 -24.97 -12.63 14.37
CA LEU A 61 -25.20 -13.50 15.52
C LEU A 61 -25.69 -14.89 15.11
N ASP A 62 -26.56 -14.97 14.08
CA ASP A 62 -27.02 -16.24 13.48
C ASP A 62 -25.87 -16.99 12.80
N ALA A 63 -24.93 -16.27 12.19
CA ALA A 63 -23.73 -16.83 11.56
C ALA A 63 -22.67 -17.29 12.58
N GLY A 64 -22.87 -17.06 13.89
CA GLY A 64 -22.01 -17.57 14.94
C GLY A 64 -21.18 -16.53 15.69
N ALA A 65 -21.44 -15.23 15.50
CA ALA A 65 -20.78 -14.21 16.33
C ALA A 65 -21.10 -14.44 17.84
N ALA A 66 -20.11 -14.28 18.70
CA ALA A 66 -20.29 -14.40 20.14
C ALA A 66 -21.02 -13.20 20.73
N GLY A 67 -20.90 -12.04 20.10
CA GLY A 67 -21.53 -10.79 20.49
C GLY A 67 -21.17 -9.66 19.54
N CYS A 68 -21.55 -8.43 19.90
CA CYS A 68 -21.24 -7.25 19.09
C CYS A 68 -20.88 -6.03 19.95
N LEU A 69 -20.06 -5.14 19.34
CA LEU A 69 -20.00 -3.73 19.75
C LEU A 69 -21.03 -2.98 18.90
N CYS A 70 -21.88 -2.17 19.50
CA CYS A 70 -22.91 -1.45 18.75
C CYS A 70 -23.20 -0.08 19.35
N ALA A 71 -23.44 0.91 18.51
CA ALA A 71 -23.89 2.23 18.94
C ALA A 71 -25.40 2.22 19.26
N ARG A 72 -26.15 1.33 18.60
CA ARG A 72 -27.59 1.13 18.83
C ARG A 72 -27.85 -0.35 19.08
N LEU A 73 -28.50 -0.63 20.19
CA LEU A 73 -28.89 -1.99 20.57
C LEU A 73 -30.01 -2.51 19.65
N PRO A 74 -30.03 -3.80 19.31
CA PRO A 74 -31.20 -4.41 18.67
C PRO A 74 -32.42 -4.40 19.63
N GLU A 75 -33.61 -4.50 19.09
CA GLU A 75 -34.83 -4.49 19.87
C GLU A 75 -34.93 -5.63 20.91
N THR A 76 -34.32 -6.76 20.57
CA THR A 76 -34.28 -7.94 21.46
C THR A 76 -32.87 -8.41 21.64
N LEU A 77 -32.40 -8.47 22.89
CA LEU A 77 -31.11 -9.03 23.26
C LEU A 77 -31.22 -10.55 23.42
N ARG A 78 -30.34 -11.30 22.78
CA ARG A 78 -30.27 -12.76 22.89
C ARG A 78 -29.53 -13.14 24.20
N PRO A 79 -30.07 -14.07 25.00
CA PRO A 79 -29.49 -14.40 26.28
C PRO A 79 -28.15 -15.15 26.21
N ASP A 80 -27.81 -15.73 25.07
CA ASP A 80 -26.54 -16.44 24.79
C ASP A 80 -25.47 -15.57 24.11
N LYS A 81 -25.74 -14.26 23.93
CA LYS A 81 -24.85 -13.31 23.25
C LYS A 81 -24.55 -12.10 24.13
N PHE A 82 -23.38 -11.52 23.97
CA PHE A 82 -23.07 -10.27 24.66
C PHE A 82 -23.20 -9.07 23.72
N TYR A 83 -23.52 -7.94 24.32
CA TYR A 83 -23.64 -6.65 23.64
C TYR A 83 -22.89 -5.59 24.44
N ILE A 84 -21.93 -4.93 23.82
CA ILE A 84 -21.26 -3.78 24.43
C ILE A 84 -21.70 -2.54 23.67
N GLN A 85 -22.42 -1.66 24.35
CA GLN A 85 -22.87 -0.40 23.78
C GLN A 85 -21.75 0.63 23.87
N VAL A 86 -21.49 1.30 22.75
CA VAL A 86 -20.49 2.36 22.60
C VAL A 86 -21.13 3.57 21.90
N GLU A 87 -20.49 4.74 21.99
CA GLU A 87 -20.99 5.93 21.28
C GLU A 87 -20.73 5.83 19.76
N ASP A 88 -19.54 5.37 19.41
CA ASP A 88 -19.09 5.23 18.01
C ASP A 88 -18.32 3.92 17.82
N THR A 89 -18.77 3.10 16.87
CA THR A 89 -18.17 1.79 16.60
C THR A 89 -16.83 1.86 15.88
N ARG A 90 -16.52 2.95 15.14
CA ARG A 90 -15.19 3.18 14.55
C ARG A 90 -14.17 3.53 15.62
N LEU A 91 -14.53 4.42 16.55
CA LEU A 91 -13.68 4.75 17.68
C LEU A 91 -13.47 3.54 18.59
N ALA A 92 -14.50 2.72 18.80
CA ALA A 92 -14.40 1.47 19.54
C ALA A 92 -13.48 0.45 18.84
N LEU A 93 -13.55 0.32 17.51
CA LEU A 93 -12.65 -0.51 16.70
C LEU A 93 -11.18 -0.08 16.89
N LYS A 94 -10.92 1.24 16.82
CA LYS A 94 -9.59 1.83 17.07
C LYS A 94 -9.10 1.51 18.48
N ALA A 95 -9.92 1.78 19.49
CA ALA A 95 -9.56 1.58 20.90
C ALA A 95 -9.24 0.10 21.18
N LEU A 96 -10.05 -0.81 20.66
CA LEU A 96 -9.82 -2.24 20.78
C LEU A 96 -8.53 -2.70 20.09
N ALA A 97 -8.26 -2.19 18.88
CA ALA A 97 -7.03 -2.50 18.14
C ALA A 97 -5.79 -1.97 18.84
N LYS A 98 -5.86 -0.75 19.42
CA LYS A 98 -4.78 -0.19 20.25
C LYS A 98 -4.51 -1.07 21.47
N ALA A 99 -5.55 -1.43 22.24
CA ALA A 99 -5.42 -2.30 23.40
C ALA A 99 -4.87 -3.69 23.03
N TYR A 100 -5.23 -4.21 21.86
CA TYR A 100 -4.68 -5.46 21.35
C TYR A 100 -3.20 -5.33 21.00
N ARG A 101 -2.82 -4.27 20.26
CA ARG A 101 -1.42 -3.98 19.89
C ARG A 101 -0.53 -3.85 21.14
N GLU A 102 -1.00 -3.23 22.20
CA GLU A 102 -0.25 -3.01 23.43
C GLU A 102 0.13 -4.32 24.17
N ARG A 103 -0.47 -5.46 23.79
CA ARG A 103 -0.09 -6.79 24.31
C ARG A 103 1.23 -7.32 23.71
N PHE A 104 1.80 -6.63 22.71
CA PHE A 104 2.97 -7.11 21.97
C PHE A 104 4.15 -6.15 22.15
N ASP A 105 5.24 -6.64 22.73
CA ASP A 105 6.51 -5.93 22.89
C ASP A 105 7.47 -6.38 21.77
N ILE A 106 7.12 -5.99 20.52
CA ILE A 106 7.90 -6.22 19.32
C ILE A 106 8.09 -4.91 18.57
N PRO A 107 9.11 -4.77 17.72
CA PRO A 107 9.28 -3.57 16.90
C PRO A 107 8.16 -3.42 15.85
N PHE A 108 7.62 -2.21 15.75
CA PHE A 108 6.66 -1.80 14.74
C PHE A 108 7.28 -0.76 13.82
N VAL A 109 7.24 -1.05 12.52
CA VAL A 109 7.60 -0.12 11.45
C VAL A 109 6.31 0.43 10.85
N GLN A 110 6.10 1.75 10.92
CA GLN A 110 5.00 2.41 10.23
C GLN A 110 5.50 3.09 8.96
N ILE A 111 4.76 2.96 7.85
CA ILE A 111 5.16 3.48 6.54
C ILE A 111 4.05 4.32 5.95
N THR A 112 4.40 5.50 5.45
CA THR A 112 3.55 6.33 4.60
C THR A 112 4.33 6.92 3.43
N GLY A 113 3.66 7.67 2.55
CA GLY A 113 4.25 8.36 1.41
C GLY A 113 3.25 8.55 0.28
N SER A 114 3.57 9.33 -0.73
CA SER A 114 2.71 9.52 -1.89
C SER A 114 2.74 8.31 -2.81
N VAL A 115 3.92 7.80 -3.14
CA VAL A 115 4.16 6.63 -3.99
C VAL A 115 5.11 5.66 -3.29
N GLY A 116 5.05 4.37 -3.63
CA GLY A 116 6.01 3.37 -3.15
C GLY A 116 5.76 2.82 -1.75
N LYS A 117 4.71 3.23 -1.03
CA LYS A 117 4.36 2.71 0.32
C LYS A 117 4.34 1.19 0.36
N THR A 118 3.54 0.57 -0.48
CA THR A 118 3.38 -0.89 -0.51
C THR A 118 4.66 -1.59 -0.94
N THR A 119 5.36 -1.07 -1.93
CA THR A 119 6.66 -1.59 -2.38
C THR A 119 7.68 -1.57 -1.23
N THR A 120 7.79 -0.45 -0.52
CA THR A 120 8.71 -0.30 0.62
C THR A 120 8.28 -1.18 1.79
N LYS A 121 6.97 -1.28 2.07
CA LYS A 121 6.41 -2.22 3.07
C LYS A 121 6.81 -3.66 2.75
N GLU A 122 6.62 -4.10 1.52
CA GLU A 122 6.96 -5.45 1.09
C GLU A 122 8.47 -5.71 1.14
N MET A 123 9.29 -4.73 0.75
CA MET A 123 10.75 -4.82 0.80
C MET A 123 11.25 -4.91 2.25
N ILE A 124 10.79 -4.02 3.13
CA ILE A 124 11.14 -4.06 4.57
C ILE A 124 10.65 -5.38 5.18
N ALA A 125 9.43 -5.81 4.88
CA ALA A 125 8.92 -7.08 5.40
C ALA A 125 9.73 -8.28 4.89
N ALA A 126 10.20 -8.29 3.65
CA ALA A 126 11.06 -9.33 3.10
C ALA A 126 12.42 -9.36 3.81
N VAL A 127 13.04 -8.20 4.05
CA VAL A 127 14.29 -8.09 4.81
C VAL A 127 14.10 -8.58 6.24
N LEU A 128 13.09 -8.11 6.96
CA LEU A 128 12.84 -8.54 8.34
C LEU A 128 12.50 -10.03 8.43
N SER A 129 11.80 -10.58 7.41
CA SER A 129 11.46 -12.00 7.37
C SER A 129 12.65 -12.93 7.17
N ALA A 130 13.84 -12.39 6.82
CA ALA A 130 15.07 -13.18 6.82
C ALA A 130 15.47 -13.68 8.22
N ARG A 131 14.97 -13.00 9.27
CA ARG A 131 15.26 -13.31 10.68
C ARG A 131 14.03 -13.42 11.56
N TYR A 132 13.03 -12.57 11.36
CA TYR A 132 11.86 -12.43 12.23
C TYR A 132 10.61 -12.98 11.58
N ARG A 133 9.71 -13.56 12.37
CA ARG A 133 8.33 -13.80 11.93
C ARG A 133 7.59 -12.47 11.88
N THR A 134 7.44 -11.91 10.69
CA THR A 134 7.02 -10.53 10.46
C THR A 134 5.55 -10.48 10.04
N LEU A 135 4.72 -9.71 10.78
CA LEU A 135 3.41 -9.28 10.31
C LEU A 135 3.58 -8.11 9.35
N LYS A 136 2.80 -8.07 8.28
CA LYS A 136 2.71 -6.90 7.40
C LYS A 136 1.25 -6.60 7.03
N THR A 137 0.95 -5.34 6.73
CA THR A 137 -0.36 -4.93 6.22
C THR A 137 -0.70 -5.74 4.96
N PRO A 138 -1.79 -6.51 4.94
CA PRO A 138 -2.24 -7.20 3.74
C PRO A 138 -2.86 -6.19 2.76
N GLU A 139 -2.68 -6.43 1.46
CA GLU A 139 -3.30 -5.64 0.39
C GLU A 139 -3.24 -4.11 0.65
N ASN A 140 -4.41 -3.46 0.67
CA ASN A 140 -4.59 -2.02 0.92
C ASN A 140 -5.26 -1.72 2.27
N PHE A 141 -5.10 -2.60 3.28
CA PHE A 141 -5.68 -2.43 4.62
C PHE A 141 -4.95 -1.34 5.42
N ASN A 142 -4.82 -0.15 4.84
CA ASN A 142 -4.00 0.95 5.32
C ASN A 142 -4.79 2.16 5.83
N ASN A 143 -6.12 2.01 6.02
CA ASN A 143 -7.03 3.04 6.51
C ASN A 143 -7.54 2.74 7.94
N ASP A 144 -8.50 3.53 8.40
CA ASP A 144 -9.15 3.47 9.73
C ASP A 144 -9.90 2.15 10.04
N ILE A 145 -10.17 1.33 9.03
CA ILE A 145 -10.75 -0.01 9.15
C ILE A 145 -9.68 -1.09 8.95
N GLY A 146 -8.86 -0.93 7.93
CA GLY A 146 -7.86 -1.93 7.54
C GLY A 146 -6.71 -2.06 8.55
N THR A 147 -6.23 -0.94 9.09
CA THR A 147 -5.15 -0.95 10.10
C THR A 147 -5.55 -1.70 11.37
N PRO A 148 -6.72 -1.47 12.01
CA PRO A 148 -7.21 -2.29 13.10
C PRO A 148 -7.26 -3.78 12.77
N LEU A 149 -7.85 -4.13 11.61
CA LEU A 149 -7.97 -5.53 11.18
C LEU A 149 -6.61 -6.18 10.92
N THR A 150 -5.61 -5.40 10.50
CA THR A 150 -4.23 -5.87 10.39
C THR A 150 -3.65 -6.15 11.79
N LEU A 151 -3.81 -5.25 12.75
CA LEU A 151 -3.29 -5.43 14.11
C LEU A 151 -3.89 -6.65 14.80
N PHE A 152 -5.17 -6.95 14.59
CA PHE A 152 -5.79 -8.17 15.13
C PHE A 152 -5.21 -9.48 14.56
N GLN A 153 -4.42 -9.44 13.50
CA GLN A 153 -3.71 -10.62 12.99
C GLN A 153 -2.43 -10.94 13.78
N LEU A 154 -1.99 -10.05 14.68
CA LEU A 154 -0.86 -10.35 15.55
C LEU A 154 -1.11 -11.63 16.38
N THR A 155 -0.06 -12.43 16.50
CA THR A 155 0.00 -13.62 17.33
C THR A 155 1.28 -13.61 18.16
N PRO A 156 1.37 -14.40 19.23
CA PRO A 156 2.59 -14.49 20.05
C PRO A 156 3.86 -14.89 19.27
N GLU A 157 3.67 -15.43 18.08
CA GLU A 157 4.78 -15.87 17.24
C GLU A 157 5.41 -14.74 16.41
N HIS A 158 4.70 -13.62 16.24
CA HIS A 158 5.24 -12.48 15.54
C HIS A 158 6.33 -11.78 16.36
N GLN A 159 7.41 -11.41 15.68
CA GLN A 159 8.60 -10.81 16.25
C GLN A 159 8.87 -9.40 15.69
N ALA A 160 8.19 -9.02 14.62
CA ALA A 160 8.20 -7.68 14.05
C ALA A 160 6.87 -7.42 13.32
N ALA A 161 6.55 -6.14 13.10
CA ALA A 161 5.38 -5.74 12.31
C ALA A 161 5.70 -4.56 11.39
N VAL A 162 5.21 -4.61 10.15
CA VAL A 162 5.37 -3.55 9.14
C VAL A 162 3.99 -3.09 8.71
N ILE A 163 3.60 -1.89 9.14
CA ILE A 163 2.25 -1.36 9.00
C ILE A 163 2.26 -0.20 8.00
N GLU A 164 1.61 -0.40 6.87
CA GLU A 164 1.35 0.65 5.89
C GLU A 164 0.17 1.50 6.34
N THR A 165 0.31 2.83 6.27
CA THR A 165 -0.75 3.80 6.57
C THR A 165 -0.93 4.78 5.42
N GLY A 166 -2.17 4.85 4.93
CA GLY A 166 -2.61 5.77 3.89
C GLY A 166 -3.43 6.91 4.48
N MET A 167 -3.60 7.99 3.71
CA MET A 167 -4.46 9.12 4.08
C MET A 167 -4.97 9.86 2.86
N ASN A 168 -6.11 10.53 3.02
CA ASN A 168 -6.66 11.51 2.09
C ASN A 168 -6.70 12.91 2.75
N HIS A 169 -6.84 12.99 4.08
CA HIS A 169 -7.03 14.23 4.82
C HIS A 169 -6.03 14.35 5.97
N PHE A 170 -5.90 15.58 6.50
CA PHE A 170 -5.14 15.86 7.72
C PHE A 170 -5.73 15.09 8.92
N GLY A 171 -4.86 14.67 9.83
CA GLY A 171 -5.23 13.93 11.04
C GLY A 171 -5.34 12.42 10.87
N GLU A 172 -5.45 11.90 9.63
CA GLU A 172 -5.64 10.46 9.41
C GLU A 172 -4.38 9.65 9.74
N ILE A 173 -3.18 10.12 9.38
CA ILE A 173 -1.93 9.42 9.74
C ILE A 173 -1.71 9.44 11.25
N ARG A 174 -2.00 10.55 11.93
CA ARG A 174 -1.97 10.63 13.40
C ARG A 174 -2.93 9.63 14.02
N TYR A 175 -4.18 9.59 13.54
CA TYR A 175 -5.21 8.66 14.01
C TYR A 175 -4.76 7.20 13.91
N LEU A 176 -4.12 6.82 12.80
CA LEU A 176 -3.58 5.47 12.59
C LEU A 176 -2.34 5.22 13.46
N GLY A 177 -1.47 6.22 13.59
CA GLY A 177 -0.26 6.15 14.42
C GLY A 177 -0.55 5.89 15.90
N GLU A 178 -1.67 6.43 16.44
CA GLU A 178 -2.09 6.16 17.82
C GLU A 178 -2.38 4.69 18.10
N MET A 179 -2.76 3.91 17.08
CA MET A 179 -2.92 2.45 17.21
C MET A 179 -1.59 1.72 17.00
N VAL A 180 -0.78 2.17 16.03
CA VAL A 180 0.47 1.48 15.65
C VAL A 180 1.56 1.71 16.69
N GLN A 181 1.73 2.95 17.20
CA GLN A 181 2.79 3.33 18.13
C GLN A 181 4.16 2.82 17.66
N PRO A 182 4.67 3.35 16.53
CA PRO A 182 5.82 2.79 15.85
C PRO A 182 7.13 3.00 16.62
N ASP A 183 8.07 2.07 16.45
CA ASP A 183 9.47 2.20 16.84
C ASP A 183 10.30 2.81 15.69
N ILE A 184 9.82 2.64 14.45
CA ILE A 184 10.45 3.18 13.23
C ILE A 184 9.34 3.77 12.36
N ALA A 185 9.52 5.01 11.90
CA ALA A 185 8.62 5.71 10.99
C ALA A 185 9.31 5.98 9.65
N VAL A 186 8.68 5.59 8.55
CA VAL A 186 9.24 5.69 7.20
C VAL A 186 8.34 6.55 6.32
N ILE A 187 8.90 7.57 5.65
CA ILE A 187 8.23 8.33 4.60
C ILE A 187 8.97 8.11 3.28
N THR A 188 8.27 7.55 2.29
CA THR A 188 8.91 7.18 1.01
C THR A 188 9.18 8.37 0.11
N ASN A 189 8.22 9.28 -0.03
CA ASN A 189 8.33 10.51 -0.81
C ASN A 189 7.12 11.43 -0.61
N ILE A 190 7.25 12.68 -1.10
CA ILE A 190 6.17 13.68 -1.17
C ILE A 190 5.91 13.99 -2.66
N GLY A 191 4.81 13.48 -3.18
CA GLY A 191 4.36 13.74 -4.54
C GLY A 191 3.01 14.45 -4.57
N ASP A 192 2.30 14.37 -5.69
CA ASP A 192 1.05 15.08 -5.93
C ASP A 192 -0.21 14.25 -5.56
N ALA A 193 -0.02 13.04 -4.99
CA ALA A 193 -1.14 12.21 -4.57
C ALA A 193 -1.96 12.91 -3.47
N HIS A 194 -3.30 12.95 -3.64
CA HIS A 194 -4.25 13.60 -2.73
C HIS A 194 -4.13 15.14 -2.67
N ILE A 195 -3.49 15.78 -3.66
CA ILE A 195 -3.31 17.24 -3.70
C ILE A 195 -4.65 17.99 -3.73
N GLU A 196 -5.69 17.39 -4.28
CA GLU A 196 -7.06 17.91 -4.30
C GLU A 196 -7.58 18.20 -2.88
N TYR A 197 -7.26 17.37 -1.89
CA TYR A 197 -7.72 17.48 -0.52
C TYR A 197 -6.76 18.26 0.38
N LEU A 198 -5.48 18.28 0.06
CA LEU A 198 -4.41 18.85 0.89
C LEU A 198 -3.88 20.20 0.34
N GLY A 199 -4.32 20.59 -0.86
CA GLY A 199 -4.08 21.90 -1.47
C GLY A 199 -2.67 22.09 -2.06
N SER A 200 -1.63 21.51 -1.49
CA SER A 200 -0.24 21.68 -1.95
C SER A 200 0.65 20.52 -1.52
N ARG A 201 1.86 20.44 -2.09
CA ARG A 201 2.89 19.49 -1.62
C ARG A 201 3.32 19.75 -0.17
N ASP A 202 3.35 21.01 0.28
CA ASP A 202 3.60 21.35 1.69
C ASP A 202 2.48 20.81 2.59
N GLY A 203 1.22 20.90 2.16
CA GLY A 203 0.10 20.26 2.85
C GLY A 203 0.23 18.73 2.90
N ILE A 204 0.71 18.11 1.83
CA ILE A 204 0.98 16.66 1.80
C ILE A 204 2.14 16.32 2.75
N LEU A 205 3.21 17.10 2.78
CA LEU A 205 4.30 16.95 3.72
C LEU A 205 3.79 17.04 5.16
N GLN A 206 3.02 18.07 5.49
CA GLN A 206 2.43 18.26 6.82
C GLN A 206 1.59 17.04 7.24
N ALA A 207 0.67 16.59 6.38
CA ALA A 207 -0.20 15.45 6.69
C ALA A 207 0.58 14.14 6.88
N LYS A 208 1.62 13.89 6.06
CA LYS A 208 2.46 12.67 6.21
C LYS A 208 3.39 12.75 7.41
N SER A 209 3.84 13.96 7.78
CA SER A 209 4.70 14.17 8.96
C SER A 209 3.99 13.89 10.29
N GLU A 210 2.66 13.79 10.30
CA GLU A 210 1.88 13.29 11.45
C GLU A 210 2.32 11.89 11.92
N ILE A 211 3.02 11.11 11.07
CA ILE A 211 3.58 9.79 11.43
C ILE A 211 4.56 9.88 12.61
N PHE A 212 5.23 11.01 12.76
CA PHE A 212 6.21 11.22 13.83
C PHE A 212 5.58 11.58 15.18
N GLU A 213 4.31 12.01 15.21
CA GLU A 213 3.63 12.37 16.45
C GLU A 213 3.45 11.18 17.41
N ASN A 214 3.39 9.97 16.87
CA ASN A 214 3.25 8.73 17.63
C ASN A 214 4.51 7.84 17.59
N LEU A 215 5.62 8.34 17.04
CA LEU A 215 6.90 7.66 17.09
C LEU A 215 7.40 7.62 18.54
N LYS A 216 7.73 6.43 19.03
CA LYS A 216 8.17 6.23 20.41
C LYS A 216 9.45 7.02 20.71
N PRO A 217 9.67 7.43 21.97
CA PRO A 217 10.94 8.00 22.39
C PRO A 217 12.11 7.07 22.06
N GLY A 218 13.17 7.62 21.42
CA GLY A 218 14.30 6.83 20.91
C GLY A 218 14.00 6.08 19.59
N GLY A 219 12.85 6.30 18.99
CA GLY A 219 12.49 5.78 17.69
C GLY A 219 13.31 6.37 16.55
N LEU A 220 13.24 5.72 15.39
CA LEU A 220 13.97 6.07 14.18
C LEU A 220 13.05 6.66 13.11
N ALA A 221 13.40 7.81 12.58
CA ALA A 221 12.82 8.36 11.35
C ALA A 221 13.67 7.95 10.13
N VAL A 222 13.05 7.36 9.11
CA VAL A 222 13.70 6.98 7.85
C VAL A 222 13.05 7.76 6.71
N LEU A 223 13.84 8.58 6.03
CA LEU A 223 13.40 9.52 5.00
C LEU A 223 14.10 9.27 3.68
N ASN A 224 13.40 9.57 2.57
CA ASN A 224 14.04 9.73 1.28
C ASN A 224 14.83 11.06 1.27
N GLY A 225 16.15 10.98 1.28
CA GLY A 225 17.02 12.15 1.31
C GLY A 225 17.19 12.84 -0.05
N ASP A 226 16.70 12.22 -1.13
CA ASP A 226 16.65 12.84 -2.46
C ASP A 226 15.30 13.55 -2.73
N ASP A 227 14.35 13.45 -1.80
CA ASP A 227 13.11 14.23 -1.85
C ASP A 227 13.32 15.60 -1.20
N ALA A 228 13.23 16.66 -2.02
CA ALA A 228 13.56 18.01 -1.60
C ALA A 228 12.73 18.53 -0.41
N LEU A 229 11.49 18.05 -0.23
CA LEU A 229 10.65 18.45 0.90
C LEU A 229 10.98 17.63 2.15
N LEU A 230 11.20 16.32 2.02
CA LEU A 230 11.62 15.48 3.15
C LEU A 230 12.99 15.87 3.69
N ASP A 231 13.88 16.32 2.81
CA ASP A 231 15.23 16.74 3.20
C ASP A 231 15.24 18.00 4.09
N THR A 232 14.21 18.83 4.00
CA THR A 232 14.06 20.02 4.86
C THR A 232 13.63 19.70 6.30
N LEU A 233 13.20 18.46 6.58
CA LEU A 233 12.67 18.12 7.90
C LEU A 233 13.78 18.04 8.95
N GLU A 234 13.62 18.82 10.01
CA GLU A 234 14.39 18.73 11.25
C GLU A 234 13.50 18.05 12.32
N LEU A 235 13.86 16.86 12.73
CA LEU A 235 13.05 16.05 13.65
C LEU A 235 13.79 15.85 14.99
N PRO A 236 13.07 15.80 16.12
CA PRO A 236 13.66 15.53 17.43
C PRO A 236 14.01 14.04 17.64
N PHE A 237 14.15 13.27 16.57
CA PHE A 237 14.42 11.84 16.54
C PHE A 237 15.71 11.56 15.79
N GLN A 238 16.31 10.40 16.07
CA GLN A 238 17.35 9.88 15.19
C GLN A 238 16.77 9.77 13.77
N THR A 239 17.43 10.42 12.81
CA THR A 239 16.95 10.48 11.42
C THR A 239 18.00 9.89 10.50
N VAL A 240 17.56 8.92 9.68
CA VAL A 240 18.34 8.31 8.61
C VAL A 240 17.79 8.78 7.26
N ARG A 241 18.65 9.38 6.44
CA ARG A 241 18.33 9.76 5.07
C ARG A 241 18.89 8.72 4.11
N CYS A 242 18.00 8.16 3.27
CA CYS A 242 18.30 7.14 2.28
C CYS A 242 18.21 7.75 0.88
N GLY A 243 19.21 7.52 0.02
CA GLY A 243 19.19 8.05 -1.34
C GLY A 243 20.56 8.03 -2.00
N ARG A 244 20.70 8.74 -3.12
CA ARG A 244 21.94 8.85 -3.90
C ARG A 244 22.81 10.04 -3.48
N SER A 245 22.17 11.06 -2.93
CA SER A 245 22.85 12.30 -2.54
C SER A 245 23.94 12.04 -1.51
N ALA A 246 25.03 12.80 -1.61
CA ALA A 246 26.21 12.62 -0.76
C ALA A 246 25.95 12.86 0.74
N HIS A 247 24.88 13.55 1.08
CA HIS A 247 24.47 13.80 2.47
C HIS A 247 23.62 12.66 3.06
N CYS A 248 23.20 11.68 2.24
CA CYS A 248 22.46 10.52 2.73
C CYS A 248 23.36 9.63 3.57
N SER A 249 22.93 9.28 4.79
CA SER A 249 23.64 8.36 5.67
C SER A 249 23.52 6.89 5.25
N VAL A 250 22.49 6.57 4.45
CA VAL A 250 22.35 5.30 3.74
C VAL A 250 22.33 5.63 2.26
N ARG A 251 23.50 5.49 1.64
CA ARG A 251 23.75 6.02 0.31
C ARG A 251 23.78 4.91 -0.74
N VAL A 252 23.03 5.12 -1.83
CA VAL A 252 23.02 4.20 -2.97
C VAL A 252 24.09 4.63 -4.00
N THR A 253 24.95 3.68 -4.37
CA THR A 253 26.01 3.85 -5.36
C THR A 253 26.00 2.69 -6.36
N ASP A 254 26.81 2.75 -7.40
CA ASP A 254 27.02 1.70 -8.43
C ASP A 254 25.73 1.02 -8.90
N THR A 255 24.73 1.83 -9.28
CA THR A 255 23.44 1.33 -9.75
C THR A 255 23.52 0.88 -11.21
N GLN A 256 23.08 -0.36 -11.48
CA GLN A 256 22.95 -0.92 -12.82
C GLN A 256 21.50 -1.40 -13.03
N ASP A 257 20.84 -0.84 -14.02
CA ASP A 257 19.46 -1.18 -14.41
C ASP A 257 19.50 -2.29 -15.48
N HIS A 258 18.91 -3.44 -15.17
CA HIS A 258 18.81 -4.59 -16.06
C HIS A 258 17.38 -4.71 -16.68
N GLY A 259 16.66 -3.59 -16.76
CA GLY A 259 15.28 -3.53 -17.25
C GLY A 259 14.35 -4.46 -16.45
N VAL A 260 13.63 -5.32 -17.13
CA VAL A 260 12.75 -6.31 -16.45
C VAL A 260 13.50 -7.35 -15.62
N GLY A 261 14.81 -7.41 -15.71
CA GLY A 261 15.68 -8.28 -14.91
C GLY A 261 15.93 -7.75 -13.49
N GLY A 262 15.55 -6.50 -13.23
CA GLY A 262 15.74 -5.87 -11.93
C GLY A 262 16.93 -4.92 -11.88
N ILE A 263 17.43 -4.66 -10.69
CA ILE A 263 18.50 -3.69 -10.43
C ILE A 263 19.58 -4.29 -9.54
N THR A 264 20.84 -4.02 -9.83
CA THR A 264 21.93 -4.21 -8.90
C THR A 264 22.47 -2.84 -8.44
N CYS A 265 22.79 -2.72 -7.16
CA CYS A 265 23.40 -1.51 -6.62
C CYS A 265 24.20 -1.82 -5.37
N ASP A 266 25.09 -0.90 -5.00
CA ASP A 266 25.72 -0.87 -3.69
C ASP A 266 24.98 0.10 -2.78
N VAL A 267 24.78 -0.28 -1.51
CA VAL A 267 24.22 0.59 -0.47
C VAL A 267 25.26 0.72 0.62
N GLU A 268 25.79 1.93 0.77
CA GLU A 268 26.80 2.29 1.76
C GLU A 268 26.13 2.86 3.00
N THR A 269 26.49 2.37 4.18
CA THR A 269 26.12 2.91 5.49
C THR A 269 27.37 3.27 6.26
N GLU A 270 27.25 3.79 7.48
CA GLU A 270 28.39 4.02 8.36
C GLU A 270 29.13 2.70 8.70
N ASN A 271 28.41 1.58 8.73
CA ASN A 271 28.94 0.32 9.22
C ASN A 271 29.36 -0.65 8.11
N ASN A 272 28.64 -0.67 6.98
CA ASN A 272 28.78 -1.69 5.94
C ASN A 272 28.54 -1.14 4.53
N THR A 273 28.94 -1.93 3.54
CA THR A 273 28.53 -1.78 2.14
C THR A 273 27.80 -3.05 1.69
N TYR A 274 26.57 -2.91 1.25
CA TYR A 274 25.69 -4.00 0.82
C TYR A 274 25.64 -4.06 -0.70
N ARG A 275 26.10 -5.16 -1.31
CA ARG A 275 25.82 -5.43 -2.74
C ARG A 275 24.43 -6.06 -2.85
N LEU A 276 23.49 -5.33 -3.43
CA LEU A 276 22.09 -5.74 -3.53
C LEU A 276 21.71 -6.15 -4.94
N GLU A 277 20.92 -7.23 -5.04
CA GLU A 277 20.20 -7.64 -6.24
C GLU A 277 18.69 -7.46 -5.97
N ILE A 278 18.09 -6.48 -6.61
CA ILE A 278 16.65 -6.14 -6.44
C ILE A 278 15.88 -6.80 -7.59
N PRO A 279 15.08 -7.85 -7.34
CA PRO A 279 14.41 -8.62 -8.39
C PRO A 279 13.11 -7.94 -8.86
N ALA A 280 13.17 -6.64 -9.14
CA ALA A 280 12.06 -5.85 -9.65
C ALA A 280 12.58 -4.70 -10.51
N PRO A 281 11.91 -4.38 -11.62
CA PRO A 281 12.32 -3.31 -12.51
C PRO A 281 12.05 -1.93 -11.93
N GLY A 282 12.81 -0.95 -12.41
CA GLY A 282 12.63 0.45 -12.12
C GLY A 282 13.58 1.00 -11.08
N GLU A 283 14.31 2.02 -11.50
CA GLU A 283 15.38 2.64 -10.71
C GLU A 283 14.92 3.16 -9.34
N HIS A 284 13.63 3.50 -9.21
CA HIS A 284 13.04 3.91 -7.94
C HIS A 284 13.06 2.82 -6.84
N MET A 285 13.27 1.55 -7.21
CA MET A 285 13.37 0.44 -6.26
C MET A 285 14.56 0.58 -5.31
N ILE A 286 15.59 1.32 -5.70
CA ILE A 286 16.76 1.59 -4.83
C ILE A 286 16.37 2.29 -3.52
N TYR A 287 15.35 3.18 -3.55
CA TYR A 287 14.89 3.86 -2.35
C TYR A 287 14.21 2.88 -1.38
N SER A 288 13.37 1.98 -1.90
CA SER A 288 12.75 0.95 -1.06
C SER A 288 13.79 0.01 -0.46
N ALA A 289 14.81 -0.36 -1.24
CA ALA A 289 15.91 -1.23 -0.80
C ALA A 289 16.80 -0.54 0.25
N SER A 290 17.20 0.71 0.03
CA SER A 290 18.03 1.47 1.00
C SER A 290 17.30 1.73 2.31
N MET A 291 15.98 2.02 2.28
CA MET A 291 15.16 2.13 3.48
C MET A 291 15.04 0.78 4.22
N ALA A 292 14.94 -0.34 3.48
CA ALA A 292 14.94 -1.67 4.07
C ALA A 292 16.28 -2.04 4.72
N VAL A 293 17.41 -1.60 4.13
CA VAL A 293 18.75 -1.71 4.76
C VAL A 293 18.78 -0.94 6.08
N ALA A 294 18.35 0.33 6.09
CA ALA A 294 18.30 1.16 7.29
C ALA A 294 17.47 0.52 8.42
N VAL A 295 16.31 -0.01 8.09
CA VAL A 295 15.42 -0.70 9.05
C VAL A 295 16.05 -2.02 9.52
N GLY A 296 16.66 -2.78 8.61
CA GLY A 296 17.35 -4.04 8.93
C GLY A 296 18.52 -3.83 9.91
N GLU A 297 19.39 -2.86 9.63
CA GLU A 297 20.50 -2.50 10.55
C GLU A 297 19.98 -2.06 11.91
N ARG A 298 18.97 -1.20 11.95
CA ARG A 298 18.35 -0.71 13.20
C ARG A 298 17.83 -1.85 14.07
N LEU A 299 17.32 -2.93 13.46
CA LEU A 299 16.80 -4.10 14.15
C LEU A 299 17.83 -5.23 14.28
N GLY A 300 19.10 -4.97 13.97
CA GLY A 300 20.22 -5.85 14.24
C GLY A 300 20.34 -7.08 13.32
N LEU A 301 19.80 -6.99 12.09
CA LEU A 301 20.02 -8.02 11.08
C LEU A 301 21.49 -8.00 10.61
N THR A 302 22.01 -9.16 10.25
CA THR A 302 23.33 -9.26 9.64
C THR A 302 23.31 -8.81 8.17
N GLU A 303 24.47 -8.52 7.60
CA GLU A 303 24.62 -8.21 6.17
C GLU A 303 23.99 -9.30 5.30
N GLU A 304 24.29 -10.57 5.56
CA GLU A 304 23.75 -11.70 4.82
C GLU A 304 22.23 -11.81 4.89
N GLU A 305 21.63 -11.51 6.06
CA GLU A 305 20.18 -11.50 6.25
C GLU A 305 19.53 -10.37 5.45
N ILE A 306 20.11 -9.18 5.42
CA ILE A 306 19.62 -8.02 4.67
C ILE A 306 19.71 -8.28 3.18
N VAL A 307 20.87 -8.70 2.66
CA VAL A 307 21.07 -9.00 1.23
C VAL A 307 20.11 -10.10 0.77
N ARG A 308 20.02 -11.20 1.53
CA ARG A 308 19.08 -12.29 1.24
C ARG A 308 17.64 -11.83 1.27
N GLY A 309 17.27 -10.97 2.21
CA GLY A 309 15.91 -10.40 2.33
C GLY A 309 15.53 -9.55 1.13
N VAL A 310 16.44 -8.68 0.65
CA VAL A 310 16.22 -7.88 -0.57
C VAL A 310 16.05 -8.79 -1.79
N ALA A 311 16.93 -9.78 -1.97
CA ALA A 311 16.85 -10.73 -3.08
C ALA A 311 15.57 -11.62 -3.03
N ALA A 312 15.00 -11.81 -1.83
CA ALA A 312 13.75 -12.53 -1.63
C ALA A 312 12.49 -11.69 -1.92
N TYR A 313 12.62 -10.37 -2.12
CA TYR A 313 11.50 -9.51 -2.44
C TYR A 313 10.72 -10.03 -3.67
N ARG A 314 9.41 -9.92 -3.62
CA ARG A 314 8.52 -10.20 -4.77
C ARG A 314 7.46 -9.10 -4.85
N PRO A 315 7.25 -8.51 -6.03
CA PRO A 315 6.12 -7.60 -6.23
C PRO A 315 4.80 -8.29 -5.86
N THR A 316 3.93 -7.57 -5.16
CA THR A 316 2.62 -8.08 -4.74
C THR A 316 1.49 -7.31 -5.41
N GLY A 317 0.39 -8.00 -5.69
CA GLY A 317 -0.74 -7.43 -6.40
C GLY A 317 -0.37 -7.00 -7.83
N SER A 318 -1.13 -6.06 -8.36
CA SER A 318 -0.92 -5.47 -9.69
C SER A 318 -0.02 -4.22 -9.61
N ARG A 319 1.21 -4.39 -9.07
CA ARG A 319 2.23 -3.33 -8.90
C ARG A 319 3.50 -3.76 -9.59
N MET A 320 3.64 -3.41 -10.85
CA MET A 320 4.75 -3.79 -11.73
C MET A 320 5.00 -5.31 -11.70
N ARG A 321 3.91 -6.11 -11.67
CA ARG A 321 3.99 -7.56 -11.73
C ARG A 321 4.31 -7.99 -13.15
N LEU A 322 5.36 -8.78 -13.28
CA LEU A 322 5.85 -9.27 -14.56
C LEU A 322 5.19 -10.62 -14.89
N LEU A 323 4.43 -10.68 -15.96
CA LEU A 323 3.84 -11.91 -16.51
C LEU A 323 4.53 -12.25 -17.83
N ARG A 324 5.23 -13.39 -17.86
CA ARG A 324 5.86 -13.92 -19.07
C ARG A 324 4.89 -14.86 -19.76
N LEU A 325 4.60 -14.59 -21.03
CA LEU A 325 3.64 -15.33 -21.84
C LEU A 325 4.33 -15.93 -23.08
N PRO A 326 3.76 -16.96 -23.71
CA PRO A 326 4.29 -17.57 -24.92
C PRO A 326 4.62 -16.57 -26.01
N GLY A 327 5.62 -16.87 -26.85
CA GLY A 327 6.08 -15.97 -27.92
C GLY A 327 6.92 -14.79 -27.40
N ASN A 328 7.62 -14.95 -26.27
CA ASN A 328 8.43 -13.92 -25.65
C ASN A 328 7.65 -12.60 -25.36
N ARG A 329 6.37 -12.74 -25.04
CA ARG A 329 5.52 -11.63 -24.61
C ARG A 329 5.73 -11.37 -23.14
N ILE A 330 5.83 -10.10 -22.77
CA ILE A 330 5.93 -9.65 -21.39
C ILE A 330 4.79 -8.67 -21.11
N LEU A 331 3.94 -9.00 -20.13
CA LEU A 331 2.89 -8.13 -19.63
C LEU A 331 3.35 -7.54 -18.30
N LEU A 332 3.50 -6.23 -18.25
CA LEU A 332 3.77 -5.44 -17.04
C LEU A 332 2.43 -5.02 -16.46
N ASP A 333 1.97 -5.75 -15.44
CA ASP A 333 0.74 -5.46 -14.71
C ASP A 333 1.02 -4.44 -13.61
N ASP A 334 0.66 -3.20 -13.85
CA ASP A 334 0.78 -2.10 -12.89
C ASP A 334 -0.57 -1.36 -12.73
N CYS A 335 -1.67 -2.13 -12.76
CA CYS A 335 -3.02 -1.60 -12.80
C CYS A 335 -3.67 -1.40 -11.42
N TYR A 336 -2.91 -1.51 -10.32
CA TYR A 336 -3.46 -1.26 -8.99
C TYR A 336 -3.92 0.19 -8.78
N ASN A 337 -3.10 1.17 -9.19
CA ASN A 337 -3.44 2.59 -9.15
C ASN A 337 -2.54 3.39 -10.10
N ALA A 338 -2.99 4.59 -10.49
CA ALA A 338 -2.24 5.49 -11.36
C ALA A 338 -2.27 6.93 -10.84
N ASN A 339 -1.10 7.55 -10.83
CA ASN A 339 -0.90 8.98 -10.71
C ASN A 339 0.25 9.40 -11.64
N PRO A 340 0.46 10.69 -11.93
CA PRO A 340 1.45 11.14 -12.91
C PRO A 340 2.85 10.58 -12.68
N GLN A 341 3.34 10.58 -11.43
CA GLN A 341 4.69 10.10 -11.09
C GLN A 341 4.83 8.59 -11.30
N SER A 342 3.83 7.81 -10.85
CA SER A 342 3.89 6.36 -10.99
C SER A 342 3.72 5.91 -12.44
N VAL A 343 2.97 6.66 -13.27
CA VAL A 343 2.85 6.37 -14.70
C VAL A 343 4.14 6.71 -15.43
N ALA A 344 4.77 7.85 -15.11
CA ALA A 344 6.07 8.22 -15.67
C ALA A 344 7.13 7.14 -15.39
N ALA A 345 7.26 6.69 -14.14
CA ALA A 345 8.20 5.63 -13.78
C ALA A 345 7.92 4.32 -14.54
N ALA A 346 6.65 3.94 -14.71
CA ALA A 346 6.28 2.74 -15.45
C ALA A 346 6.59 2.85 -16.97
N LEU A 347 6.40 4.02 -17.55
CA LEU A 347 6.75 4.30 -18.96
C LEU A 347 8.27 4.27 -19.18
N GLU A 348 9.06 4.78 -18.24
CA GLU A 348 10.53 4.69 -18.31
C GLU A 348 11.02 3.23 -18.27
N ILE A 349 10.41 2.38 -17.44
CA ILE A 349 10.71 0.95 -17.40
C ILE A 349 10.37 0.30 -18.74
N LEU A 350 9.18 0.60 -19.28
CA LEU A 350 8.74 0.09 -20.58
C LEU A 350 9.73 0.47 -21.69
N ALA A 351 10.12 1.75 -21.75
CA ALA A 351 11.02 2.28 -22.76
C ALA A 351 12.45 1.73 -22.69
N LYS A 352 12.93 1.37 -21.48
CA LYS A 352 14.27 0.78 -21.28
C LYS A 352 14.31 -0.73 -21.51
N THR A 353 13.16 -1.38 -21.71
CA THR A 353 13.11 -2.83 -21.86
C THR A 353 13.46 -3.24 -23.29
N GLU A 354 14.45 -4.09 -23.46
CA GLU A 354 14.85 -4.63 -24.76
C GLU A 354 13.76 -5.56 -25.32
N CYS A 355 13.13 -5.16 -26.44
CA CYS A 355 12.09 -5.90 -27.15
C CYS A 355 11.90 -5.33 -28.56
N ASP A 356 11.17 -6.06 -29.41
CA ASP A 356 10.87 -5.60 -30.78
C ASP A 356 9.80 -4.49 -30.80
N ARG A 357 8.92 -4.49 -29.78
CA ARG A 357 7.81 -3.54 -29.70
C ARG A 357 7.39 -3.25 -28.26
N THR A 358 7.12 -1.99 -27.99
CA THR A 358 6.58 -1.49 -26.73
C THR A 358 5.13 -1.02 -26.89
N VAL A 359 4.25 -1.43 -25.98
CA VAL A 359 2.84 -1.03 -25.96
C VAL A 359 2.47 -0.54 -24.56
N ALA A 360 1.82 0.62 -24.47
CA ALA A 360 1.28 1.12 -23.22
C ALA A 360 -0.26 1.19 -23.28
N VAL A 361 -0.94 0.56 -22.34
CA VAL A 361 -2.39 0.67 -22.12
C VAL A 361 -2.61 1.49 -20.86
N LEU A 362 -3.00 2.75 -21.04
CA LEU A 362 -3.10 3.76 -20.00
C LEU A 362 -4.55 4.17 -19.79
N GLY A 363 -5.02 4.08 -18.55
CA GLY A 363 -6.35 4.52 -18.17
C GLY A 363 -6.36 5.86 -17.44
N ASP A 364 -7.57 6.30 -17.04
CA ASP A 364 -7.76 7.53 -16.29
C ASP A 364 -6.99 7.50 -14.96
N MET A 365 -6.43 8.66 -14.60
CA MET A 365 -5.87 8.94 -13.27
C MET A 365 -6.90 9.70 -12.43
N GLY A 366 -7.04 9.30 -11.15
CA GLY A 366 -7.95 9.92 -10.18
C GLY A 366 -7.29 10.97 -9.31
N GLU A 367 -8.12 11.73 -8.56
CA GLU A 367 -7.73 12.61 -7.45
C GLU A 367 -6.76 13.76 -7.83
N LEU A 368 -6.86 14.27 -9.07
CA LEU A 368 -5.99 15.31 -9.59
C LEU A 368 -6.65 16.70 -9.62
N GLY A 369 -7.96 16.79 -9.33
CA GLY A 369 -8.69 18.05 -9.35
C GLY A 369 -8.50 18.81 -10.66
N ASP A 370 -8.16 20.10 -10.55
CA ASP A 370 -7.93 20.98 -11.72
C ASP A 370 -6.71 20.61 -12.56
N LEU A 371 -5.81 19.78 -12.05
CA LEU A 371 -4.63 19.32 -12.77
C LEU A 371 -4.93 18.13 -13.72
N THR A 372 -6.16 17.62 -13.73
CA THR A 372 -6.53 16.39 -14.45
C THR A 372 -6.15 16.44 -15.92
N GLU A 373 -6.60 17.44 -16.66
CA GLU A 373 -6.34 17.59 -18.10
C GLU A 373 -4.83 17.64 -18.39
N GLN A 374 -4.12 18.54 -17.71
CA GLN A 374 -2.69 18.75 -17.96
C GLN A 374 -1.86 17.51 -17.60
N ALA A 375 -2.21 16.80 -16.53
CA ALA A 375 -1.50 15.60 -16.11
C ALA A 375 -1.67 14.44 -17.10
N HIS A 376 -2.88 14.25 -17.62
CA HIS A 376 -3.16 13.26 -18.66
C HIS A 376 -2.43 13.61 -19.95
N TYR A 377 -2.51 14.86 -20.40
CA TYR A 377 -1.79 15.34 -21.58
C TYR A 377 -0.28 15.11 -21.47
N ASN A 378 0.33 15.55 -20.35
CA ASN A 378 1.77 15.38 -20.12
C ASN A 378 2.19 13.89 -20.10
N THR A 379 1.33 13.02 -19.60
CA THR A 379 1.56 11.57 -19.62
C THR A 379 1.63 11.02 -21.04
N GLY A 380 0.73 11.46 -21.92
CA GLY A 380 0.76 11.09 -23.34
C GLY A 380 1.99 11.62 -24.06
N ALA A 381 2.33 12.89 -23.84
CA ALA A 381 3.53 13.49 -24.40
C ALA A 381 4.80 12.76 -23.95
N LEU A 382 4.89 12.40 -22.66
CA LEU A 382 6.02 11.62 -22.13
C LEU A 382 6.13 10.24 -22.81
N ALA A 383 5.02 9.51 -22.97
CA ALA A 383 5.03 8.21 -23.64
C ALA A 383 5.60 8.31 -25.07
N ALA A 384 5.20 9.33 -25.83
CA ALA A 384 5.72 9.58 -27.18
C ALA A 384 7.21 9.97 -27.14
N MET A 385 7.61 10.85 -26.23
CA MET A 385 9.02 11.27 -26.07
C MET A 385 9.95 10.11 -25.69
N LEU A 386 9.46 9.17 -24.92
CA LEU A 386 10.18 7.94 -24.54
C LEU A 386 10.21 6.90 -25.68
N GLY A 387 9.54 7.15 -26.80
CA GLY A 387 9.55 6.28 -27.96
C GLY A 387 8.67 5.04 -27.82
N VAL A 388 7.61 5.07 -27.03
CA VAL A 388 6.64 3.97 -26.94
C VAL A 388 5.95 3.79 -28.28
N ASP A 389 6.05 2.58 -28.89
CA ASP A 389 5.57 2.33 -30.26
C ASP A 389 4.07 2.49 -30.44
N GLN A 390 3.28 2.14 -29.41
CA GLN A 390 1.82 2.24 -29.44
C GLN A 390 1.26 2.55 -28.05
N VAL A 391 0.38 3.55 -27.97
CA VAL A 391 -0.37 3.87 -26.74
C VAL A 391 -1.85 3.61 -26.98
N PHE A 392 -2.49 2.88 -26.07
CA PHE A 392 -3.94 2.77 -25.96
C PHE A 392 -4.40 3.59 -24.77
N ALA A 393 -5.16 4.64 -25.02
CA ALA A 393 -5.72 5.52 -24.01
C ALA A 393 -7.17 5.12 -23.72
N ILE A 394 -7.48 4.71 -22.50
CA ILE A 394 -8.77 4.11 -22.12
C ILE A 394 -9.46 4.94 -21.04
N GLY A 395 -10.65 5.40 -21.36
CA GLY A 395 -11.49 6.18 -20.44
C GLY A 395 -11.71 7.62 -20.90
N PRO A 396 -12.68 8.33 -20.32
CA PRO A 396 -13.05 9.67 -20.77
C PRO A 396 -11.95 10.72 -20.57
N LYS A 397 -11.17 10.63 -19.46
CA LYS A 397 -10.06 11.56 -19.18
C LYS A 397 -8.79 11.18 -19.97
N ALA A 398 -8.66 9.91 -20.34
CA ALA A 398 -7.55 9.43 -21.15
C ALA A 398 -7.56 9.96 -22.59
N ALA A 399 -8.63 10.63 -23.02
CA ALA A 399 -8.64 11.40 -24.28
C ALA A 399 -7.50 12.43 -24.32
N ASP A 400 -7.16 13.03 -23.19
CA ASP A 400 -6.04 13.98 -23.08
C ASP A 400 -4.67 13.27 -23.17
N ILE A 401 -4.56 12.00 -22.73
CA ILE A 401 -3.38 11.17 -22.99
C ILE A 401 -3.20 10.99 -24.50
N ALA A 402 -4.27 10.61 -25.21
CA ALA A 402 -4.20 10.43 -26.66
C ALA A 402 -3.78 11.72 -27.37
N ARG A 403 -4.36 12.87 -26.99
CA ARG A 403 -3.97 14.18 -27.53
C ARG A 403 -2.48 14.47 -27.29
N GLY A 404 -1.97 14.23 -26.09
CA GLY A 404 -0.56 14.44 -25.76
C GLY A 404 0.38 13.55 -26.58
N VAL A 405 -0.02 12.29 -26.88
CA VAL A 405 0.74 11.38 -27.76
C VAL A 405 0.75 11.90 -29.19
N GLU A 406 -0.42 12.28 -29.73
CA GLU A 406 -0.57 12.77 -31.10
C GLU A 406 0.22 14.06 -31.36
N ASP A 407 0.08 15.05 -30.46
CA ASP A 407 0.79 16.33 -30.53
C ASP A 407 2.33 16.15 -30.43
N SER A 408 2.78 15.06 -29.80
CA SER A 408 4.20 14.70 -29.69
C SER A 408 4.67 13.74 -30.81
N GLY A 409 3.84 13.46 -31.82
CA GLY A 409 4.18 12.63 -32.97
C GLY A 409 4.16 11.11 -32.73
N GLY A 410 3.62 10.65 -31.61
CA GLY A 410 3.48 9.23 -31.30
C GLY A 410 2.24 8.58 -31.95
N ARG A 411 2.08 7.27 -31.72
CA ARG A 411 0.93 6.51 -32.22
C ARG A 411 -0.01 6.18 -31.04
N THR A 412 -1.28 6.51 -31.19
CA THR A 412 -2.28 6.24 -30.17
C THR A 412 -3.62 5.81 -30.76
N GLN A 413 -4.43 5.16 -29.93
CA GLN A 413 -5.85 4.95 -30.14
C GLN A 413 -6.56 5.20 -28.80
N HIS A 414 -7.66 5.95 -28.85
CA HIS A 414 -8.49 6.23 -27.70
C HIS A 414 -9.77 5.40 -27.73
N PHE A 415 -10.14 4.82 -26.58
CA PHE A 415 -11.39 4.09 -26.40
C PHE A 415 -12.09 4.56 -25.11
N PRO A 416 -13.41 4.79 -25.14
CA PRO A 416 -14.17 5.17 -23.95
C PRO A 416 -14.13 4.12 -22.83
N THR A 417 -14.07 2.84 -23.20
CA THR A 417 -14.06 1.71 -22.28
C THR A 417 -13.00 0.67 -22.65
N LYS A 418 -12.56 -0.11 -21.65
CA LYS A 418 -11.59 -1.19 -21.87
C LYS A 418 -12.16 -2.35 -22.70
N GLU A 419 -13.48 -2.53 -22.64
CA GLU A 419 -14.19 -3.53 -23.43
C GLU A 419 -14.12 -3.21 -24.93
N GLU A 420 -14.31 -1.93 -25.29
CA GLU A 420 -14.21 -1.49 -26.69
C GLU A 420 -12.79 -1.56 -27.23
N GLY A 421 -11.78 -1.32 -26.37
CA GLY A 421 -10.37 -1.39 -26.76
C GLY A 421 -9.78 -2.79 -26.81
N LEU A 422 -10.44 -3.82 -26.24
CA LEU A 422 -9.87 -5.14 -26.02
C LEU A 422 -9.31 -5.78 -27.30
N GLU A 423 -10.06 -5.78 -28.40
CA GLU A 423 -9.65 -6.40 -29.67
C GLU A 423 -8.39 -5.74 -30.22
N ALA A 424 -8.33 -4.41 -30.23
CA ALA A 424 -7.17 -3.66 -30.71
C ALA A 424 -5.93 -3.89 -29.82
N ILE A 425 -6.12 -3.93 -28.50
CA ILE A 425 -5.05 -4.20 -27.51
C ILE A 425 -4.50 -5.61 -27.71
N CYS A 426 -5.37 -6.62 -27.84
CA CYS A 426 -4.96 -8.00 -28.12
C CYS A 426 -4.20 -8.11 -29.46
N GLY A 427 -4.67 -7.44 -30.50
CA GLY A 427 -4.00 -7.41 -31.80
C GLY A 427 -2.62 -6.74 -31.78
N ALA A 428 -2.39 -5.81 -30.85
CA ALA A 428 -1.09 -5.16 -30.68
C ALA A 428 -0.09 -5.97 -29.85
N PHE A 429 -0.54 -6.99 -29.09
CA PHE A 429 0.31 -7.82 -28.23
C PHE A 429 0.91 -9.00 -29.00
N ALA A 430 1.67 -8.69 -30.04
CA ALA A 430 2.38 -9.66 -30.90
C ALA A 430 3.56 -10.32 -30.16
N GLU A 431 4.23 -11.29 -30.80
CA GLU A 431 5.47 -11.88 -30.29
C GLU A 431 6.55 -10.82 -30.06
N ASN A 432 7.44 -11.04 -29.10
CA ASN A 432 8.53 -10.12 -28.69
C ASN A 432 8.04 -8.72 -28.29
N THR A 433 6.80 -8.60 -27.79
CA THR A 433 6.21 -7.34 -27.34
C THR A 433 6.24 -7.27 -25.80
N VAL A 434 6.59 -6.10 -25.29
CA VAL A 434 6.37 -5.74 -23.88
C VAL A 434 5.18 -4.78 -23.80
N MET A 435 4.18 -5.15 -23.00
CA MET A 435 2.97 -4.36 -22.82
C MET A 435 2.82 -3.93 -21.36
N LEU A 436 2.72 -2.63 -21.11
CA LEU A 436 2.37 -2.05 -19.81
C LEU A 436 0.86 -1.84 -19.75
N VAL A 437 0.24 -2.26 -18.65
CA VAL A 437 -1.17 -1.97 -18.32
C VAL A 437 -1.23 -1.20 -17.01
N LYS A 438 -1.72 0.06 -17.07
CA LYS A 438 -1.76 0.94 -15.89
C LYS A 438 -2.97 1.89 -15.90
N ALA A 439 -3.72 1.92 -14.79
CA ALA A 439 -4.86 2.80 -14.58
C ALA A 439 -5.12 3.03 -13.09
N SER A 440 -5.99 3.99 -12.75
CA SER A 440 -6.51 4.12 -11.40
C SER A 440 -7.33 2.89 -11.00
N HIS A 441 -7.36 2.60 -9.71
CA HIS A 441 -8.06 1.42 -9.16
C HIS A 441 -9.53 1.32 -9.58
N ALA A 442 -10.21 2.47 -9.67
CA ALA A 442 -11.62 2.55 -10.08
C ALA A 442 -11.88 2.06 -11.52
N MET A 443 -10.85 1.96 -12.37
CA MET A 443 -10.96 1.48 -13.75
C MET A 443 -11.01 -0.05 -13.86
N HIS A 444 -10.64 -0.78 -12.78
CA HIS A 444 -10.64 -2.25 -12.73
C HIS A 444 -9.92 -2.91 -13.91
N PHE A 445 -8.67 -2.45 -14.17
CA PHE A 445 -7.86 -2.97 -15.29
C PHE A 445 -7.30 -4.38 -15.04
N GLU A 446 -7.42 -4.92 -13.83
CA GLU A 446 -7.17 -6.32 -13.52
C GLU A 446 -7.95 -7.26 -14.45
N TRP A 447 -9.17 -6.85 -14.83
CA TRP A 447 -9.97 -7.56 -15.82
C TRP A 447 -9.28 -7.66 -17.18
N LEU A 448 -8.64 -6.59 -17.63
CA LEU A 448 -7.89 -6.57 -18.90
C LEU A 448 -6.65 -7.46 -18.84
N VAL A 449 -5.90 -7.39 -17.73
CA VAL A 449 -4.73 -8.25 -17.48
C VAL A 449 -5.12 -9.72 -17.50
N ASP A 450 -6.22 -10.09 -16.84
CA ASP A 450 -6.73 -11.46 -16.82
C ASP A 450 -7.15 -11.95 -18.22
N ARG A 451 -7.75 -11.07 -19.04
CA ARG A 451 -8.14 -11.40 -20.42
C ARG A 451 -6.93 -11.64 -21.30
N LEU A 452 -5.95 -10.72 -21.26
CA LEU A 452 -4.68 -10.87 -21.98
C LEU A 452 -3.94 -12.13 -21.55
N GLY A 453 -3.85 -12.40 -20.24
CA GLY A 453 -3.22 -13.60 -19.72
C GLY A 453 -3.87 -14.87 -20.26
N LYS A 454 -5.20 -14.97 -20.23
CA LYS A 454 -5.93 -16.15 -20.73
C LYS A 454 -5.80 -16.35 -22.24
N GLN A 455 -5.83 -15.25 -23.01
CA GLN A 455 -5.77 -15.34 -24.48
C GLN A 455 -4.42 -15.82 -25.00
N PHE A 456 -3.33 -15.58 -24.29
CA PHE A 456 -1.97 -15.92 -24.73
C PHE A 456 -1.30 -17.01 -23.87
N HIS A 457 -2.03 -17.66 -22.95
CA HIS A 457 -1.53 -18.80 -22.16
C HIS A 457 -1.68 -20.16 -22.92
N ASP A 458 -2.62 -20.21 -23.89
CA ASP A 458 -2.86 -21.37 -24.74
C ASP A 458 -2.05 -21.23 -26.06
#